data_a9e1c3587e9a68902eea9aa09e7bacec
#
_entry.id   a9e1c3587e9a68902eea9aa09e7bacec
#
_cell.length_a   1.000
_cell.length_b   1.000
_cell.length_c   1.000
_cell.angle_alpha   90.00
_cell.angle_beta   90.00
_cell.angle_gamma   90.00
#
_symmetry.space_group_name_H-M   'P 1'
#
loop_
_entity.id
_entity.type
_entity.pdbx_description
1 polymer ?
#
loop_
_entity_poly.entity_id
_entity_poly.type
_entity_poly.pdbx_seq_one_letter_code
_entity_poly.pdbx_strand_id
1 'polypeptide(L)'
;MMPQASLLSGDRLHLSHGPIDLIIGADGARNAAFRAAFARFETVLDELTAELPLLRQPVGNRPKGKIARRMYRAALPYADGVTTPMIAVAGAVAQEILAAMTKTAELTRAYVNNGGDIALHLTGAATFRVAIASPDNQNLGTVDISSTDAIRGIATSGQRGRSLSLGIADAVTVLARSASMADAAATQLGNAVDLHDHPHITRAPANTVRDDTDLG
;
A
#
# COMPACT_ATOMS: atom_id res chain seq x y z
N MET A 1 5.04 -7.40 20.03
CA MET A 1 4.03 -6.32 20.24
C MET A 1 2.70 -6.89 19.76
N MET A 2 1.59 -6.64 20.47
CA MET A 2 0.27 -7.16 20.07
C MET A 2 -0.41 -6.17 19.10
N PRO A 3 -1.22 -6.65 18.13
CA PRO A 3 -2.00 -5.77 17.28
C PRO A 3 -3.02 -4.97 18.11
N GLN A 4 -3.21 -3.71 17.72
CA GLN A 4 -4.14 -2.79 18.37
C GLN A 4 -5.29 -2.46 17.42
N ALA A 5 -6.47 -2.24 17.99
CA ALA A 5 -7.67 -1.84 17.25
C ALA A 5 -8.40 -0.72 17.98
N SER A 6 -8.84 0.30 17.24
CA SER A 6 -9.67 1.39 17.76
C SER A 6 -10.69 1.86 16.71
N LEU A 7 -11.83 2.37 17.19
CA LEU A 7 -12.78 3.03 16.30
C LEU A 7 -12.46 4.52 16.21
N LEU A 8 -12.44 5.02 15.00
CA LEU A 8 -12.27 6.43 14.68
C LEU A 8 -13.61 7.08 14.36
N SER A 9 -13.65 8.41 14.38
CA SER A 9 -14.79 9.18 13.90
C SER A 9 -15.18 8.80 12.46
N GLY A 10 -16.47 8.87 12.12
CA GLY A 10 -17.00 8.47 10.83
C GLY A 10 -17.03 6.96 10.64
N ASP A 11 -17.22 6.21 11.72
CA ASP A 11 -17.38 4.76 11.73
C ASP A 11 -16.26 4.02 11.00
N ARG A 12 -15.02 4.43 11.21
CA ARG A 12 -13.83 3.81 10.64
C ARG A 12 -13.11 2.97 11.69
N LEU A 13 -12.49 1.89 11.25
CA LEU A 13 -11.62 1.07 12.09
C LEU A 13 -10.15 1.47 11.83
N HIS A 14 -9.40 1.63 12.91
CA HIS A 14 -7.93 1.77 12.89
C HIS A 14 -7.30 0.50 13.45
N LEU A 15 -6.36 -0.07 12.70
CA LEU A 15 -5.56 -1.22 13.14
C LEU A 15 -4.09 -0.85 13.04
N SER A 16 -3.30 -1.16 14.08
CA SER A 16 -1.86 -0.96 14.08
C SER A 16 -1.10 -2.15 14.65
N HIS A 17 0.00 -2.54 14.01
CA HIS A 17 0.90 -3.61 14.47
C HIS A 17 2.30 -3.41 13.88
N GLY A 18 3.27 -3.04 14.73
CA GLY A 18 4.61 -2.67 14.27
C GLY A 18 4.56 -1.51 13.28
N PRO A 19 5.14 -1.65 12.07
CA PRO A 19 5.14 -0.61 11.05
C PRO A 19 3.82 -0.49 10.27
N ILE A 20 2.87 -1.43 10.46
CA ILE A 20 1.62 -1.48 9.71
C ILE A 20 0.58 -0.62 10.42
N ASP A 21 -0.04 0.31 9.68
CA ASP A 21 -1.04 1.24 10.17
C ASP A 21 -2.18 1.37 9.16
N LEU A 22 -3.36 0.84 9.52
CA LEU A 22 -4.50 0.72 8.61
C LEU A 22 -5.67 1.57 9.06
N ILE A 23 -6.25 2.33 8.12
CA ILE A 23 -7.56 2.97 8.28
C ILE A 23 -8.54 2.29 7.34
N ILE A 24 -9.64 1.79 7.88
CA ILE A 24 -10.59 0.93 7.19
C ILE A 24 -12.00 1.54 7.27
N GLY A 25 -12.67 1.59 6.13
CA GLY A 25 -14.11 1.95 6.05
C GLY A 25 -14.89 0.91 5.26
N ALA A 26 -16.17 0.74 5.61
CA ALA A 26 -17.04 -0.22 4.95
C ALA A 26 -18.51 0.21 5.04
N ASP A 27 -19.24 0.04 3.95
CA ASP A 27 -20.69 0.20 3.85
C ASP A 27 -21.34 -1.17 3.57
N GLY A 28 -22.38 -1.51 4.32
CA GLY A 28 -23.03 -2.82 4.35
C GLY A 28 -22.83 -3.51 5.69
N ALA A 29 -22.49 -4.78 5.70
CA ALA A 29 -22.30 -5.57 6.95
C ALA A 29 -20.98 -5.20 7.67
N ARG A 30 -20.83 -3.92 8.03
CA ARG A 30 -19.60 -3.27 8.55
C ARG A 30 -19.01 -4.01 9.75
N ASN A 31 -19.81 -4.35 10.75
CA ASN A 31 -19.30 -5.00 11.96
C ASN A 31 -18.70 -6.38 11.67
N ALA A 32 -19.27 -7.13 10.72
CA ALA A 32 -18.73 -8.40 10.30
C ALA A 32 -17.41 -8.20 9.52
N ALA A 33 -17.36 -7.20 8.65
CA ALA A 33 -16.15 -6.82 7.92
C ALA A 33 -15.01 -6.42 8.87
N PHE A 34 -15.28 -5.60 9.88
CA PHE A 34 -14.28 -5.15 10.85
C PHE A 34 -13.74 -6.30 11.71
N ARG A 35 -14.59 -7.22 12.14
CA ARG A 35 -14.13 -8.44 12.84
C ARG A 35 -13.25 -9.31 11.95
N ALA A 36 -13.62 -9.49 10.68
CA ALA A 36 -12.82 -10.24 9.71
C ALA A 36 -11.46 -9.56 9.42
N ALA A 37 -11.45 -8.23 9.31
CA ALA A 37 -10.24 -7.44 9.15
C ALA A 37 -9.28 -7.65 10.33
N PHE A 38 -9.76 -7.50 11.57
CA PHE A 38 -8.96 -7.66 12.77
C PHE A 38 -8.42 -9.09 12.90
N ALA A 39 -9.28 -10.10 12.78
CA ALA A 39 -8.87 -11.51 12.85
C ALA A 39 -7.79 -11.87 11.80
N ARG A 40 -7.90 -11.30 10.58
CA ARG A 40 -6.84 -11.49 9.57
C ARG A 40 -5.57 -10.70 9.90
N PHE A 41 -5.71 -9.53 10.49
CA PHE A 41 -4.60 -8.64 10.80
C PHE A 41 -3.64 -9.21 11.84
N GLU A 42 -4.15 -10.02 12.79
CA GLU A 42 -3.37 -10.61 13.87
C GLU A 42 -2.17 -11.43 13.39
N THR A 43 -2.25 -12.04 12.21
CA THR A 43 -1.18 -12.91 11.67
C THR A 43 -0.31 -12.26 10.58
N VAL A 44 -0.69 -11.07 10.10
CA VAL A 44 -0.04 -10.42 8.94
C VAL A 44 1.44 -10.16 9.18
N LEU A 45 1.79 -9.58 10.32
CA LEU A 45 3.17 -9.21 10.62
C LEU A 45 4.06 -10.45 10.75
N ASP A 46 3.59 -11.47 11.44
CA ASP A 46 4.35 -12.72 11.63
C ASP A 46 4.57 -13.45 10.30
N GLU A 47 3.54 -13.48 9.41
CA GLU A 47 3.68 -14.06 8.07
C GLU A 47 4.73 -13.32 7.22
N LEU A 48 4.76 -12.00 7.30
CA LEU A 48 5.73 -11.19 6.55
C LEU A 48 7.15 -11.33 7.11
N THR A 49 7.30 -11.32 8.44
CA THR A 49 8.61 -11.46 9.08
C THR A 49 9.22 -12.84 8.87
N ALA A 50 8.42 -13.89 8.80
CA ALA A 50 8.88 -15.26 8.50
C ALA A 50 9.55 -15.38 7.10
N GLU A 51 9.14 -14.56 6.13
CA GLU A 51 9.72 -14.55 4.78
C GLU A 51 10.54 -13.30 4.48
N LEU A 52 10.76 -12.42 5.46
CA LEU A 52 11.44 -11.13 5.27
C LEU A 52 12.83 -11.25 4.61
N PRO A 53 13.68 -12.24 4.97
CA PRO A 53 14.97 -12.41 4.30
C PRO A 53 14.85 -12.64 2.79
N LEU A 54 13.78 -13.33 2.33
CA LEU A 54 13.51 -13.55 0.91
C LEU A 54 12.90 -12.30 0.27
N LEU A 55 12.01 -11.61 0.97
CA LEU A 55 11.33 -10.40 0.47
C LEU A 55 12.26 -9.21 0.28
N ARG A 56 13.39 -9.18 1.00
CA ARG A 56 14.46 -8.18 0.87
C ARG A 56 15.51 -8.53 -0.19
N GLN A 57 15.37 -9.67 -0.88
CA GLN A 57 16.24 -10.02 -2.01
C GLN A 57 15.62 -9.56 -3.33
N PRO A 58 16.42 -9.36 -4.38
CA PRO A 58 15.90 -9.11 -5.71
C PRO A 58 14.87 -10.15 -6.13
N VAL A 59 13.88 -9.71 -6.93
CA VAL A 59 12.82 -10.61 -7.44
C VAL A 59 13.44 -11.82 -8.14
N GLY A 60 13.21 -12.99 -7.58
CA GLY A 60 13.76 -14.26 -8.05
C GLY A 60 12.97 -15.44 -7.52
N ASN A 61 13.34 -15.96 -6.36
CA ASN A 61 12.64 -17.09 -5.75
C ASN A 61 11.23 -16.72 -5.29
N ARG A 62 10.26 -17.57 -5.63
CA ARG A 62 8.85 -17.34 -5.31
C ARG A 62 8.57 -17.64 -3.82
N PRO A 63 8.00 -16.70 -3.05
CA PRO A 63 7.64 -16.90 -1.66
C PRO A 63 6.41 -17.82 -1.51
N LYS A 64 6.20 -18.33 -0.29
CA LYS A 64 5.11 -19.28 0.05
C LYS A 64 3.88 -18.55 0.60
N GLY A 65 4.07 -17.53 1.41
CA GLY A 65 3.01 -16.77 2.09
C GLY A 65 2.07 -16.08 1.10
N LYS A 66 0.83 -15.90 1.49
CA LYS A 66 -0.21 -15.35 0.61
C LYS A 66 0.06 -13.87 0.29
N ILE A 67 0.44 -13.08 1.31
CA ILE A 67 0.79 -11.67 1.15
C ILE A 67 2.09 -11.56 0.36
N ALA A 68 3.13 -12.30 0.75
CA ALA A 68 4.42 -12.34 0.08
C ALA A 68 4.30 -12.67 -1.42
N ARG A 69 3.41 -13.61 -1.79
CA ARG A 69 3.11 -13.90 -3.21
C ARG A 69 2.41 -12.76 -3.95
N ARG A 70 1.58 -11.94 -3.27
CA ARG A 70 1.01 -10.72 -3.89
C ARG A 70 2.12 -9.71 -4.17
N MET A 71 2.99 -9.47 -3.18
CA MET A 71 4.16 -8.60 -3.31
C MET A 71 5.05 -9.05 -4.49
N TYR A 72 5.43 -10.32 -4.51
CA TYR A 72 6.24 -10.90 -5.58
C TYR A 72 5.62 -10.70 -6.97
N ARG A 73 4.32 -11.01 -7.13
CA ARG A 73 3.63 -10.84 -8.42
C ARG A 73 3.56 -9.39 -8.88
N ALA A 74 3.39 -8.46 -7.96
CA ALA A 74 3.33 -7.03 -8.26
C ALA A 74 4.71 -6.48 -8.63
N ALA A 75 5.78 -6.98 -8.03
CA ALA A 75 7.16 -6.58 -8.31
C ALA A 75 7.75 -7.27 -9.56
N LEU A 76 7.22 -8.44 -9.95
CA LEU A 76 7.78 -9.25 -11.07
C LEU A 76 7.95 -8.47 -12.40
N PRO A 77 7.02 -7.59 -12.83
CA PRO A 77 7.20 -6.80 -14.04
C PRO A 77 8.39 -5.83 -14.01
N TYR A 78 8.90 -5.56 -12.83
CA TYR A 78 10.00 -4.61 -12.57
C TYR A 78 11.30 -5.32 -12.17
N ALA A 79 11.40 -6.62 -12.37
CA ALA A 79 12.59 -7.40 -12.03
C ALA A 79 13.79 -6.99 -12.92
N ASP A 80 14.75 -6.30 -12.31
CA ASP A 80 15.94 -5.72 -12.94
C ASP A 80 17.25 -6.18 -12.26
N GLY A 81 17.16 -7.15 -11.36
CA GLY A 81 18.28 -7.66 -10.56
C GLY A 81 18.52 -6.93 -9.24
N VAL A 82 17.84 -5.80 -9.00
CA VAL A 82 17.92 -5.04 -7.72
C VAL A 82 16.56 -4.82 -7.07
N THR A 83 15.49 -4.73 -7.86
CA THR A 83 14.12 -4.55 -7.34
C THR A 83 13.69 -5.73 -6.48
N THR A 84 13.21 -5.44 -5.27
CA THR A 84 12.72 -6.43 -4.32
C THR A 84 11.20 -6.44 -4.23
N PRO A 85 10.56 -7.54 -3.77
CA PRO A 85 9.12 -7.57 -3.51
C PRO A 85 8.64 -6.51 -2.49
N MET A 86 9.54 -5.91 -1.70
CA MET A 86 9.19 -4.90 -0.69
C MET A 86 8.52 -3.65 -1.28
N ILE A 87 8.73 -3.33 -2.57
CA ILE A 87 8.09 -2.21 -3.27
C ILE A 87 6.55 -2.32 -3.35
N ALA A 88 5.96 -3.43 -2.91
CA ALA A 88 4.53 -3.69 -2.96
C ALA A 88 3.95 -4.10 -1.59
N VAL A 89 4.69 -3.90 -0.49
CA VAL A 89 4.30 -4.44 0.82
C VAL A 89 3.03 -3.80 1.37
N ALA A 90 2.93 -2.47 1.32
CA ALA A 90 1.81 -1.76 1.91
C ALA A 90 0.51 -2.03 1.14
N GLY A 91 0.55 -1.98 -0.18
CA GLY A 91 -0.58 -2.33 -1.04
C GLY A 91 -0.99 -3.80 -0.94
N ALA A 92 -0.04 -4.73 -0.79
CA ALA A 92 -0.35 -6.15 -0.64
C ALA A 92 -1.05 -6.45 0.70
N VAL A 93 -0.64 -5.81 1.78
CA VAL A 93 -1.31 -5.88 3.09
C VAL A 93 -2.72 -5.32 3.01
N ALA A 94 -2.88 -4.10 2.48
CA ALA A 94 -4.20 -3.48 2.31
C ALA A 94 -5.15 -4.38 1.51
N GLN A 95 -4.65 -4.97 0.41
CA GLN A 95 -5.41 -5.88 -0.45
C GLN A 95 -5.79 -7.19 0.27
N GLU A 96 -4.92 -7.73 1.11
CA GLU A 96 -5.21 -8.97 1.86
C GLU A 96 -6.28 -8.76 2.92
N ILE A 97 -6.21 -7.65 3.66
CA ILE A 97 -7.22 -7.31 4.68
C ILE A 97 -8.57 -7.07 4.02
N LEU A 98 -8.62 -6.31 2.92
CA LEU A 98 -9.84 -6.09 2.16
C LEU A 98 -10.45 -7.41 1.65
N ALA A 99 -9.62 -8.35 1.17
CA ALA A 99 -10.07 -9.65 0.72
C ALA A 99 -10.67 -10.50 1.85
N ALA A 100 -10.16 -10.38 3.08
CA ALA A 100 -10.76 -11.04 4.25
C ALA A 100 -12.13 -10.45 4.58
N MET A 101 -12.28 -9.12 4.50
CA MET A 101 -13.54 -8.42 4.73
C MET A 101 -14.61 -8.84 3.73
N THR A 102 -14.31 -8.78 2.44
CA THR A 102 -15.25 -9.07 1.35
C THR A 102 -15.63 -10.54 1.24
N LYS A 103 -14.79 -11.45 1.73
CA LYS A 103 -15.10 -12.89 1.80
C LYS A 103 -16.16 -13.21 2.87
N THR A 104 -16.23 -12.40 3.93
CA THR A 104 -16.99 -12.69 5.15
C THR A 104 -18.24 -11.83 5.28
N ALA A 105 -18.29 -10.68 4.61
CA ALA A 105 -19.33 -9.69 4.75
C ALA A 105 -19.83 -9.20 3.39
N GLU A 106 -21.13 -9.02 3.26
CA GLU A 106 -21.73 -8.34 2.11
C GLU A 106 -21.50 -6.84 2.22
N LEU A 107 -20.72 -6.30 1.29
CA LEU A 107 -20.32 -4.90 1.28
C LEU A 107 -20.65 -4.27 -0.08
N THR A 108 -21.19 -3.07 -0.05
CA THR A 108 -21.40 -2.26 -1.25
C THR A 108 -20.18 -1.43 -1.59
N ARG A 109 -19.48 -0.95 -0.54
CA ARG A 109 -18.27 -0.15 -0.66
C ARG A 109 -17.37 -0.41 0.54
N ALA A 110 -16.07 -0.62 0.30
CA ALA A 110 -15.09 -0.71 1.37
C ALA A 110 -13.71 -0.28 0.90
N TYR A 111 -12.89 0.19 1.83
CA TYR A 111 -11.49 0.48 1.59
C TYR A 111 -10.63 0.07 2.78
N VAL A 112 -9.37 -0.25 2.47
CA VAL A 112 -8.28 -0.39 3.44
C VAL A 112 -7.15 0.50 2.97
N ASN A 113 -6.80 1.48 3.80
CA ASN A 113 -5.70 2.42 3.57
C ASN A 113 -4.55 2.09 4.51
N ASN A 114 -3.40 1.76 3.95
CA ASN A 114 -2.15 1.47 4.65
C ASN A 114 -1.13 2.56 4.33
N GLY A 115 -1.16 3.66 5.08
CA GLY A 115 -0.19 4.75 4.90
C GLY A 115 -0.26 5.50 3.57
N GLY A 116 -1.38 5.43 2.85
CA GLY A 116 -1.58 6.02 1.52
C GLY A 116 -1.79 4.98 0.41
N ASP A 117 -1.45 3.71 0.66
CA ASP A 117 -1.70 2.61 -0.28
C ASP A 117 -3.06 1.99 0.01
N ILE A 118 -3.99 2.17 -0.92
CA ILE A 118 -5.41 1.95 -0.69
C ILE A 118 -5.93 0.82 -1.57
N ALA A 119 -6.52 -0.19 -0.94
CA ALA A 119 -7.31 -1.21 -1.61
C ALA A 119 -8.79 -0.82 -1.58
N LEU A 120 -9.49 -0.96 -2.72
CA LEU A 120 -10.88 -0.56 -2.91
C LEU A 120 -11.77 -1.73 -3.27
N HIS A 121 -12.97 -1.74 -2.71
CA HIS A 121 -14.07 -2.63 -3.10
C HIS A 121 -15.31 -1.79 -3.41
N LEU A 122 -15.93 -2.07 -4.55
CA LEU A 122 -17.11 -1.38 -5.05
C LEU A 122 -18.02 -2.37 -5.76
N THR A 123 -19.33 -2.31 -5.48
CA THR A 123 -20.36 -3.10 -6.16
C THR A 123 -21.55 -2.22 -6.53
N GLY A 124 -22.37 -2.67 -7.47
CA GLY A 124 -23.58 -1.96 -7.90
C GLY A 124 -23.26 -0.53 -8.38
N ALA A 125 -24.01 0.44 -7.90
CA ALA A 125 -23.84 1.87 -8.22
C ALA A 125 -22.88 2.62 -7.29
N ALA A 126 -22.11 1.91 -6.46
CA ALA A 126 -21.20 2.53 -5.52
C ALA A 126 -20.05 3.26 -6.23
N THR A 127 -19.64 4.39 -5.65
CA THR A 127 -18.52 5.20 -6.13
C THR A 127 -17.64 5.64 -4.96
N PHE A 128 -16.36 5.86 -5.24
CA PHE A 128 -15.46 6.62 -4.38
C PHE A 128 -15.10 7.93 -5.05
N ARG A 129 -15.14 9.00 -4.29
CA ARG A 129 -14.47 10.27 -4.65
C ARG A 129 -13.20 10.37 -3.82
N VAL A 130 -12.07 10.30 -4.48
CA VAL A 130 -10.74 10.29 -3.87
C VAL A 130 -10.10 11.64 -4.10
N ALA A 131 -9.75 12.34 -3.03
CA ALA A 131 -8.97 13.59 -3.12
C ALA A 131 -7.50 13.25 -3.39
N ILE A 132 -6.89 14.00 -4.30
CA ILE A 132 -5.45 14.01 -4.55
C ILE A 132 -4.89 15.23 -3.82
N ALA A 133 -4.01 15.01 -2.86
CA ALA A 133 -3.37 16.07 -2.11
C ALA A 133 -1.86 16.10 -2.38
N SER A 134 -1.28 17.31 -2.40
CA SER A 134 0.17 17.46 -2.36
C SER A 134 0.72 17.05 -0.99
N PRO A 135 2.04 16.86 -0.85
CA PRO A 135 2.68 16.63 0.45
C PRO A 135 2.39 17.73 1.48
N ASP A 136 2.10 18.95 1.02
CA ASP A 136 1.73 20.11 1.87
C ASP A 136 0.20 20.20 2.10
N ASN A 137 -0.55 19.12 1.85
CA ASN A 137 -2.01 19.03 1.99
C ASN A 137 -2.83 19.99 1.11
N GLN A 138 -2.26 20.50 0.03
CA GLN A 138 -3.03 21.26 -0.95
C GLN A 138 -3.87 20.31 -1.80
N ASN A 139 -5.13 20.67 -2.04
CA ASN A 139 -5.99 19.89 -2.92
C ASN A 139 -5.57 20.10 -4.39
N LEU A 140 -5.09 19.04 -5.02
CA LEU A 140 -4.69 19.02 -6.43
C LEU A 140 -5.83 18.56 -7.36
N GLY A 141 -6.93 18.09 -6.79
CA GLY A 141 -8.07 17.58 -7.54
C GLY A 141 -8.72 16.35 -6.91
N THR A 142 -9.69 15.79 -7.63
CA THR A 142 -10.39 14.57 -7.21
C THR A 142 -10.50 13.60 -8.38
N VAL A 143 -10.52 12.31 -8.05
CA VAL A 143 -10.84 11.23 -9.00
C VAL A 143 -12.07 10.48 -8.49
N ASP A 144 -13.08 10.36 -9.35
CA ASP A 144 -14.24 9.50 -9.09
C ASP A 144 -13.98 8.11 -9.66
N ILE A 145 -14.14 7.08 -8.81
CA ILE A 145 -13.95 5.67 -9.16
C ILE A 145 -15.27 4.96 -8.93
N SER A 146 -15.79 4.32 -9.98
CA SER A 146 -17.04 3.57 -9.96
C SER A 146 -16.81 2.05 -9.92
N SER A 147 -17.86 1.30 -9.70
CA SER A 147 -17.80 -0.16 -9.74
C SER A 147 -17.47 -0.72 -11.13
N THR A 148 -17.77 0.03 -12.19
CA THR A 148 -17.49 -0.34 -13.59
C THR A 148 -16.05 -0.10 -14.01
N ASP A 149 -15.29 0.72 -13.25
CA ASP A 149 -13.87 0.92 -13.49
C ASP A 149 -13.07 -0.32 -13.08
N ALA A 150 -11.99 -0.58 -13.79
CA ALA A 150 -11.07 -1.66 -13.44
C ALA A 150 -10.16 -1.32 -12.22
N ILE A 151 -10.22 -0.08 -11.73
CA ILE A 151 -9.38 0.42 -10.65
C ILE A 151 -9.85 -0.14 -9.32
N ARG A 152 -8.92 -0.82 -8.59
CA ARG A 152 -9.15 -1.37 -7.24
C ARG A 152 -7.98 -1.09 -6.30
N GLY A 153 -7.02 -0.27 -6.73
CA GLY A 153 -5.90 0.14 -5.92
C GLY A 153 -5.43 1.54 -6.26
N ILE A 154 -5.00 2.28 -5.23
CA ILE A 154 -4.37 3.59 -5.33
C ILE A 154 -3.13 3.52 -4.45
N ALA A 155 -2.02 4.07 -4.90
CA ALA A 155 -0.80 4.18 -4.12
C ALA A 155 -0.07 5.47 -4.44
N THR A 156 0.64 6.00 -3.45
CA THR A 156 1.45 7.20 -3.63
C THR A 156 2.85 6.97 -3.07
N SER A 157 3.87 7.15 -3.90
CA SER A 157 5.29 7.11 -3.54
C SER A 157 5.96 8.43 -3.92
N GLY A 158 7.21 8.64 -3.48
CA GLY A 158 8.00 9.83 -3.77
C GLY A 158 8.85 10.23 -2.58
N GLN A 159 9.78 11.19 -2.80
CA GLN A 159 10.76 11.58 -1.79
C GLN A 159 10.16 12.24 -0.53
N ARG A 160 8.97 12.84 -0.63
CA ARG A 160 8.25 13.45 0.52
C ARG A 160 7.25 12.49 1.17
N GLY A 161 7.24 11.23 0.75
CA GLY A 161 6.42 10.17 1.32
C GLY A 161 6.98 9.58 2.61
N ARG A 162 6.27 8.58 3.16
CA ARG A 162 6.74 7.82 4.33
C ARG A 162 7.93 6.91 4.00
N SER A 163 8.00 6.42 2.78
CA SER A 163 9.13 5.65 2.25
C SER A 163 10.12 6.59 1.57
N LEU A 164 11.41 6.25 1.66
CA LEU A 164 12.44 6.92 0.90
C LEU A 164 12.29 6.58 -0.59
N SER A 165 12.66 7.52 -1.47
CA SER A 165 12.69 7.33 -2.91
C SER A 165 14.10 7.54 -3.45
N LEU A 166 14.46 6.80 -4.47
CA LEU A 166 15.71 6.98 -5.22
C LEU A 166 15.63 8.18 -6.18
N GLY A 167 14.40 8.58 -6.56
CA GLY A 167 14.14 9.69 -7.47
C GLY A 167 13.84 11.00 -6.77
N ILE A 168 13.57 12.03 -7.55
CA ILE A 168 13.34 13.42 -7.12
C ILE A 168 11.87 13.84 -7.15
N ALA A 169 10.96 12.95 -7.52
CA ALA A 169 9.53 13.26 -7.51
C ALA A 169 9.05 13.50 -6.07
N ASP A 170 8.37 14.60 -5.80
CA ASP A 170 7.75 14.86 -4.50
C ASP A 170 6.71 13.80 -4.18
N ALA A 171 5.82 13.51 -5.14
CA ALA A 171 4.81 12.46 -5.04
C ALA A 171 4.41 11.94 -6.43
N VAL A 172 4.22 10.63 -6.55
CA VAL A 172 3.66 9.96 -7.72
C VAL A 172 2.47 9.12 -7.26
N THR A 173 1.27 9.44 -7.70
CA THR A 173 0.06 8.68 -7.39
C THR A 173 -0.33 7.82 -8.58
N VAL A 174 -0.50 6.52 -8.34
CA VAL A 174 -0.88 5.53 -9.35
C VAL A 174 -2.22 4.89 -8.98
N LEU A 175 -3.09 4.76 -9.99
CA LEU A 175 -4.33 4.00 -9.93
C LEU A 175 -4.15 2.71 -10.74
N ALA A 176 -4.43 1.55 -10.13
CA ALA A 176 -4.23 0.25 -10.76
C ALA A 176 -5.36 -0.74 -10.44
N ARG A 177 -5.30 -1.91 -11.08
CA ARG A 177 -6.26 -3.00 -10.87
C ARG A 177 -6.21 -3.62 -9.47
N SER A 178 -5.14 -3.38 -8.72
CA SER A 178 -5.01 -3.80 -7.33
C SER A 178 -4.07 -2.87 -6.58
N ALA A 179 -4.18 -2.84 -5.24
CA ALA A 179 -3.35 -1.99 -4.40
C ALA A 179 -1.86 -2.38 -4.48
N SER A 180 -1.53 -3.67 -4.51
CA SER A 180 -0.15 -4.11 -4.67
C SER A 180 0.48 -3.70 -6.01
N MET A 181 -0.30 -3.69 -7.11
CA MET A 181 0.18 -3.21 -8.41
C MET A 181 0.35 -1.68 -8.42
N ALA A 182 -0.56 -0.95 -7.77
CA ALA A 182 -0.43 0.49 -7.64
C ALA A 182 0.82 0.87 -6.86
N ASP A 183 1.08 0.21 -5.73
CA ASP A 183 2.23 0.41 -4.84
C ASP A 183 3.56 0.16 -5.58
N ALA A 184 3.70 -1.02 -6.21
CA ALA A 184 4.89 -1.32 -7.01
C ALA A 184 5.13 -0.29 -8.14
N ALA A 185 4.07 0.08 -8.87
CA ALA A 185 4.17 1.05 -9.95
C ALA A 185 4.51 2.46 -9.45
N ALA A 186 3.89 2.91 -8.35
CA ALA A 186 4.17 4.22 -7.75
C ALA A 186 5.62 4.33 -7.28
N THR A 187 6.15 3.28 -6.64
CA THR A 187 7.54 3.20 -6.21
C THR A 187 8.49 3.28 -7.40
N GLN A 188 8.26 2.48 -8.44
CA GLN A 188 9.12 2.46 -9.63
C GLN A 188 9.08 3.78 -10.42
N LEU A 189 7.90 4.34 -10.60
CA LEU A 189 7.76 5.64 -11.26
C LEU A 189 8.40 6.76 -10.44
N GLY A 190 8.20 6.75 -9.11
CA GLY A 190 8.84 7.71 -8.22
C GLY A 190 10.37 7.66 -8.31
N ASN A 191 10.94 6.46 -8.36
CA ASN A 191 12.38 6.25 -8.52
C ASN A 191 12.89 6.65 -9.92
N ALA A 192 12.09 6.47 -10.97
CA ALA A 192 12.46 6.78 -12.35
C ALA A 192 12.39 8.29 -12.67
N VAL A 193 11.65 9.07 -11.91
CA VAL A 193 11.68 10.53 -12.02
C VAL A 193 12.97 11.05 -11.42
N ASP A 194 13.96 11.21 -12.25
CA ASP A 194 15.32 11.57 -11.82
C ASP A 194 16.00 12.51 -12.82
N LEU A 195 17.00 13.24 -12.32
CA LEU A 195 17.90 14.07 -13.11
C LEU A 195 19.31 13.82 -12.60
N HIS A 196 20.02 12.93 -13.29
CA HIS A 196 21.38 12.56 -12.94
C HIS A 196 22.34 13.74 -13.06
N ASP A 197 23.33 13.80 -12.17
CA ASP A 197 24.45 14.76 -12.18
C ASP A 197 24.04 16.25 -12.15
N HIS A 198 22.81 16.54 -11.69
CA HIS A 198 22.36 17.93 -11.56
C HIS A 198 22.96 18.59 -10.32
N PRO A 199 23.60 19.80 -10.42
CA PRO A 199 24.38 20.41 -9.34
C PRO A 199 23.55 20.78 -8.10
N HIS A 200 22.22 20.90 -8.22
CA HIS A 200 21.33 21.22 -7.12
C HIS A 200 20.62 19.99 -6.52
N ILE A 201 20.98 18.77 -6.95
CA ILE A 201 20.45 17.53 -6.40
C ILE A 201 21.52 16.85 -5.58
N THR A 202 21.29 16.76 -4.27
CA THR A 202 22.17 16.05 -3.36
C THR A 202 21.60 14.67 -3.05
N ARG A 203 22.43 13.65 -3.08
CA ARG A 203 22.09 12.27 -2.74
C ARG A 203 22.84 11.84 -1.50
N ALA A 204 22.17 11.10 -0.64
CA ALA A 204 22.77 10.51 0.55
C ALA A 204 22.34 9.04 0.66
N PRO A 205 23.15 8.15 1.22
CA PRO A 205 22.73 6.79 1.53
C PRO A 205 21.51 6.80 2.44
N ALA A 206 20.52 5.94 2.15
CA ALA A 206 19.24 5.93 2.84
C ALA A 206 19.40 5.67 4.34
N ASN A 207 20.35 4.83 4.73
CA ASN A 207 20.68 4.54 6.14
C ASN A 207 21.26 5.75 6.91
N THR A 208 21.70 6.82 6.23
CA THR A 208 22.09 8.08 6.88
C THR A 208 20.88 8.99 7.14
N VAL A 209 19.72 8.69 6.54
CA VAL A 209 18.48 9.45 6.68
C VAL A 209 17.54 8.76 7.67
N ARG A 210 17.51 7.42 7.65
CA ARG A 210 16.70 6.56 8.53
C ARG A 210 17.43 5.27 8.86
N ASP A 211 17.49 4.92 10.13
CA ASP A 211 18.15 3.70 10.60
C ASP A 211 17.36 2.42 10.26
N ASP A 212 16.06 2.55 10.03
CA ASP A 212 15.11 1.43 9.78
C ASP A 212 14.77 1.22 8.29
N THR A 213 15.56 1.80 7.40
CA THR A 213 15.32 1.68 5.95
C THR A 213 15.79 0.32 5.39
N ASP A 214 15.06 -0.20 4.41
CA ASP A 214 15.47 -1.36 3.60
C ASP A 214 16.37 -0.98 2.41
N LEU A 215 16.58 0.30 2.19
CA LEU A 215 17.47 0.86 1.17
C LEU A 215 18.84 1.06 1.81
N GLY A 216 19.81 0.27 1.40
CA GLY A 216 21.19 0.34 1.86
C GLY A 216 21.96 1.53 1.32
#